data_8a8b8b3a64734c43440979692f5d952a
#
_entry.id   8a8b8b3a64734c43440979692f5d952a
#
_cell.length_a   1.000
_cell.length_b   1.000
_cell.length_c   1.000
_cell.angle_alpha   90.00
_cell.angle_beta   90.00
_cell.angle_gamma   90.00
#
_symmetry.space_group_name_H-M   'P 1'
#
loop_
_entity.id
_entity.type
_entity.pdbx_description
1 polymer ?
#
loop_
_entity_poly.entity_id
_entity_poly.type
_entity_poly.pdbx_seq_one_letter_code
_entity_poly.pdbx_strand_id
1 'polypeptide(L)'
;LGVEPEYVESDWDSLFAGLDAGRYDMVCNGVEVTEERAKTYAFTTPYGYIHTALAVRKDNTDITSFEDLKGKTTANSLASTYMELAESYGATVQGIDTLEETIQLLTAGRIDATLNADVSFYDYLNVHPDADFKLVAQTAEASHVAIPVLKSEDTAYLDALNTAIEELRADGTLKTLSEKYFGQDISSEN
;
A
#
# COMPACT_ATOMS: atom_id res chain seq x y z
N LEU A 1 -8.57 0.91 22.81
CA LEU A 1 -8.51 -0.41 23.47
C LEU A 1 -8.05 -0.36 24.93
N GLY A 2 -7.47 0.74 25.40
CA GLY A 2 -6.97 0.88 26.77
C GLY A 2 -5.70 0.07 27.07
N VAL A 3 -4.95 -0.28 26.04
CA VAL A 3 -3.66 -0.96 26.11
C VAL A 3 -2.56 -0.05 25.54
N GLU A 4 -1.32 -0.29 25.93
CA GLU A 4 -0.16 0.40 25.36
C GLU A 4 0.36 -0.40 24.16
N PRO A 5 0.52 0.20 22.97
CA PRO A 5 1.01 -0.50 21.81
C PRO A 5 2.52 -0.70 21.85
N GLU A 6 2.99 -1.87 21.46
CA GLU A 6 4.39 -2.15 21.17
C GLU A 6 4.58 -2.23 19.64
N TYR A 7 5.49 -1.42 19.09
CA TYR A 7 5.76 -1.39 17.67
C TYR A 7 6.91 -2.32 17.30
N VAL A 8 6.66 -3.21 16.34
CA VAL A 8 7.67 -4.12 15.79
C VAL A 8 7.86 -3.76 14.31
N GLU A 9 9.05 -3.33 13.95
CA GLU A 9 9.41 -3.09 12.56
C GLU A 9 9.69 -4.42 11.84
N SER A 10 9.23 -4.52 10.60
CA SER A 10 9.43 -5.72 9.76
C SER A 10 9.39 -5.32 8.29
N ASP A 11 10.17 -6.01 7.46
CA ASP A 11 10.10 -5.88 6.01
C ASP A 11 8.77 -6.42 5.50
N TRP A 12 8.27 -5.86 4.39
CA TRP A 12 6.97 -6.23 3.82
C TRP A 12 6.82 -7.75 3.64
N ASP A 13 7.81 -8.41 3.09
CA ASP A 13 7.79 -9.85 2.79
C ASP A 13 7.66 -10.72 4.06
N SER A 14 8.00 -10.18 5.22
CA SER A 14 7.97 -10.85 6.52
C SER A 14 6.72 -10.55 7.37
N LEU A 15 5.89 -9.58 6.96
CA LEU A 15 4.75 -9.10 7.76
C LEU A 15 3.76 -10.21 8.10
N PHE A 16 3.30 -10.95 7.09
CA PHE A 16 2.32 -12.00 7.30
C PHE A 16 2.90 -13.20 8.04
N ALA A 17 4.14 -13.58 7.72
CA ALA A 17 4.82 -14.66 8.44
C ALA A 17 5.04 -14.32 9.94
N GLY A 18 5.29 -13.06 10.25
CA GLY A 18 5.37 -12.57 11.63
C GLY A 18 4.04 -12.64 12.37
N LEU A 19 2.94 -12.27 11.69
CA LEU A 19 1.58 -12.39 12.22
C LEU A 19 1.22 -13.86 12.47
N ASP A 20 1.49 -14.76 11.51
CA ASP A 20 1.25 -16.20 11.64
C ASP A 20 2.04 -16.84 12.78
N ALA A 21 3.26 -16.35 13.01
CA ALA A 21 4.12 -16.80 14.11
C ALA A 21 3.77 -16.18 15.47
N GLY A 22 2.77 -15.29 15.54
CA GLY A 22 2.38 -14.59 16.76
C GLY A 22 3.44 -13.64 17.30
N ARG A 23 4.27 -13.05 16.42
CA ARG A 23 5.25 -12.03 16.83
C ARG A 23 4.58 -10.70 17.15
N TYR A 24 3.43 -10.45 16.60
CA TYR A 24 2.54 -9.31 16.84
C TYR A 24 1.11 -9.71 16.55
N ASP A 25 0.16 -8.96 17.08
CA ASP A 25 -1.27 -9.30 17.04
C ASP A 25 -2.00 -8.75 15.81
N MET A 26 -1.41 -7.75 15.14
CA MET A 26 -1.98 -7.08 13.96
C MET A 26 -0.89 -6.46 13.10
N VAL A 27 -1.23 -6.13 11.83
CA VAL A 27 -0.34 -5.41 10.92
C VAL A 27 -0.96 -4.08 10.52
N CYS A 28 -0.29 -2.96 10.81
CA CYS A 28 -0.70 -1.61 10.45
C CYS A 28 0.29 -1.03 9.43
N ASN A 29 0.21 -1.46 8.17
CA ASN A 29 1.16 -1.05 7.12
C ASN A 29 0.49 -0.91 5.75
N GLY A 30 -0.64 -0.23 5.67
CA GLY A 30 -1.29 0.00 4.38
C GLY A 30 -1.71 -1.29 3.66
N VAL A 31 -2.09 -2.33 4.41
CA VAL A 31 -2.41 -3.64 3.83
C VAL A 31 -3.74 -3.59 3.10
N GLU A 32 -3.70 -3.80 1.79
CA GLU A 32 -4.89 -3.90 0.96
C GLU A 32 -5.66 -5.20 1.26
N VAL A 33 -6.97 -5.09 1.37
CA VAL A 33 -7.88 -6.22 1.48
C VAL A 33 -8.02 -6.88 0.12
N THR A 34 -7.57 -8.13 -0.01
CA THR A 34 -7.77 -8.95 -1.21
C THR A 34 -8.53 -10.22 -0.87
N GLU A 35 -9.21 -10.81 -1.86
CA GLU A 35 -9.91 -12.09 -1.68
C GLU A 35 -8.94 -13.20 -1.20
N GLU A 36 -7.70 -13.19 -1.71
CA GLU A 36 -6.70 -14.19 -1.33
C GLU A 36 -6.29 -14.04 0.13
N ARG A 37 -5.94 -12.80 0.55
CA ARG A 37 -5.59 -12.51 1.95
C ARG A 37 -6.77 -12.79 2.90
N ALA A 38 -8.00 -12.46 2.48
CA ALA A 38 -9.20 -12.69 3.26
C ALA A 38 -9.55 -14.17 3.46
N LYS A 39 -8.96 -15.10 2.69
CA LYS A 39 -9.09 -16.55 2.96
C LYS A 39 -8.37 -16.94 4.26
N THR A 40 -7.24 -16.32 4.55
CA THR A 40 -6.37 -16.66 5.69
C THR A 40 -6.56 -15.75 6.89
N TYR A 41 -6.72 -14.44 6.65
CA TYR A 41 -6.79 -13.41 7.70
C TYR A 41 -8.20 -12.84 7.82
N ALA A 42 -8.52 -12.34 9.02
CA ALA A 42 -9.64 -11.44 9.23
C ALA A 42 -9.14 -10.00 9.10
N PHE A 43 -9.99 -9.12 8.59
CA PHE A 43 -9.66 -7.71 8.39
C PHE A 43 -10.62 -6.83 9.19
N THR A 44 -10.12 -5.73 9.70
CA THR A 44 -10.97 -4.68 10.25
C THR A 44 -11.82 -4.03 9.15
N THR A 45 -12.75 -3.15 9.54
CA THR A 45 -13.28 -2.14 8.63
C THR A 45 -12.11 -1.33 8.04
N PRO A 46 -12.18 -0.94 6.74
CA PRO A 46 -11.11 -0.15 6.14
C PRO A 46 -10.90 1.17 6.88
N TYR A 47 -9.66 1.54 7.12
CA TYR A 47 -9.29 2.84 7.65
C TYR A 47 -8.80 3.80 6.57
N GLY A 48 -8.54 3.30 5.36
CA GLY A 48 -8.08 4.09 4.22
C GLY A 48 -8.49 3.48 2.88
N TYR A 49 -8.55 4.35 1.88
CA TYR A 49 -8.87 4.06 0.49
C TYR A 49 -7.80 4.68 -0.37
N ILE A 50 -7.06 3.87 -1.13
CA ILE A 50 -5.90 4.29 -1.91
C ILE A 50 -6.02 3.82 -3.35
N HIS A 51 -5.40 4.55 -4.28
CA HIS A 51 -5.29 4.11 -5.66
C HIS A 51 -3.88 3.58 -5.92
N THR A 52 -3.78 2.55 -6.76
CA THR A 52 -2.47 2.17 -7.29
C THR A 52 -2.12 3.13 -8.41
N ALA A 53 -0.98 3.80 -8.28
CA ALA A 53 -0.45 4.69 -9.29
C ALA A 53 0.72 4.04 -10.04
N LEU A 54 0.85 4.43 -11.31
CA LEU A 54 1.93 4.04 -12.22
C LEU A 54 2.92 5.20 -12.35
N ALA A 55 4.15 4.98 -11.93
CA ALA A 55 5.23 5.94 -12.01
C ALA A 55 6.23 5.58 -13.11
N VAL A 56 6.67 6.60 -13.85
CA VAL A 56 7.68 6.52 -14.90
C VAL A 56 8.65 7.69 -14.76
N ARG A 57 9.83 7.64 -15.39
CA ARG A 57 10.72 8.80 -15.45
C ARG A 57 10.04 10.00 -16.11
N LYS A 58 10.44 11.21 -15.75
CA LYS A 58 9.86 12.45 -16.31
C LYS A 58 9.98 12.55 -17.83
N ASP A 59 11.08 12.05 -18.39
CA ASP A 59 11.35 12.07 -19.85
C ASP A 59 10.63 10.95 -20.61
N ASN A 60 9.94 10.04 -19.93
CA ASN A 60 9.21 8.96 -20.57
C ASN A 60 8.03 9.48 -21.39
N THR A 61 7.87 8.92 -22.60
CA THR A 61 6.78 9.24 -23.57
C THR A 61 6.00 8.00 -24.00
N ASP A 62 6.47 6.80 -23.65
CA ASP A 62 6.01 5.54 -24.21
C ASP A 62 5.00 4.83 -23.33
N ILE A 63 5.06 5.04 -22.01
CA ILE A 63 4.18 4.44 -21.02
C ILE A 63 3.25 5.53 -20.51
N THR A 64 1.94 5.39 -20.76
CA THR A 64 0.89 6.35 -20.39
C THR A 64 -0.26 5.69 -19.66
N SER A 65 -0.33 4.35 -19.69
CA SER A 65 -1.35 3.54 -19.05
C SER A 65 -0.77 2.21 -18.56
N PHE A 66 -1.53 1.44 -17.82
CA PHE A 66 -1.10 0.10 -17.36
C PHE A 66 -0.92 -0.87 -18.52
N GLU A 67 -1.70 -0.74 -19.60
CA GLU A 67 -1.62 -1.58 -20.81
C GLU A 67 -0.26 -1.47 -21.50
N ASP A 68 0.43 -0.34 -21.35
CA ASP A 68 1.75 -0.10 -21.94
C ASP A 68 2.87 -0.85 -21.19
N LEU A 69 2.57 -1.48 -20.06
CA LEU A 69 3.53 -2.28 -19.28
C LEU A 69 3.90 -3.60 -19.94
N LYS A 70 3.19 -4.03 -20.99
CA LYS A 70 3.48 -5.28 -21.67
C LYS A 70 4.92 -5.33 -22.20
N GLY A 71 5.69 -6.28 -21.69
CA GLY A 71 7.10 -6.47 -22.06
C GLY A 71 8.07 -5.45 -21.45
N LYS A 72 7.60 -4.59 -20.54
CA LYS A 72 8.41 -3.64 -19.77
C LYS A 72 8.94 -4.28 -18.49
N THR A 73 9.93 -3.64 -17.90
CA THR A 73 10.51 -4.05 -16.62
C THR A 73 10.05 -3.11 -15.52
N THR A 74 9.52 -3.68 -14.44
CA THR A 74 9.15 -2.94 -13.21
C THR A 74 9.89 -3.49 -12.00
N ALA A 75 9.83 -2.81 -10.87
CA ALA A 75 10.33 -3.30 -9.60
C ALA A 75 9.30 -3.01 -8.50
N ASN A 76 9.06 -4.00 -7.65
CA ASN A 76 8.11 -3.94 -6.55
C ASN A 76 8.49 -4.94 -5.46
N SER A 77 7.99 -4.76 -4.24
CA SER A 77 8.14 -5.75 -3.18
C SER A 77 7.45 -7.06 -3.58
N LEU A 78 8.08 -8.17 -3.25
CA LEU A 78 7.52 -9.51 -3.51
C LEU A 78 6.18 -9.68 -2.77
N ALA A 79 5.29 -10.48 -3.34
CA ALA A 79 3.95 -10.73 -2.80
C ALA A 79 3.09 -9.46 -2.55
N SER A 80 3.44 -8.33 -3.19
CA SER A 80 2.62 -7.12 -3.17
C SER A 80 1.56 -7.18 -4.27
N THR A 81 0.41 -6.51 -4.03
CA THR A 81 -0.63 -6.31 -5.05
C THR A 81 -0.11 -5.53 -6.25
N TYR A 82 0.89 -4.69 -6.06
CA TYR A 82 1.55 -3.92 -7.11
C TYR A 82 2.36 -4.81 -8.07
N MET A 83 3.08 -5.82 -7.54
CA MET A 83 3.75 -6.83 -8.35
C MET A 83 2.73 -7.63 -9.17
N GLU A 84 1.69 -8.15 -8.51
CA GLU A 84 0.62 -8.91 -9.18
C GLU A 84 -0.06 -8.10 -10.29
N LEU A 85 -0.34 -6.81 -10.03
CA LEU A 85 -0.95 -5.92 -11.01
C LEU A 85 -0.01 -5.69 -12.21
N ALA A 86 1.28 -5.40 -11.98
CA ALA A 86 2.24 -5.21 -13.05
C ALA A 86 2.40 -6.47 -13.91
N GLU A 87 2.49 -7.66 -13.30
CA GLU A 87 2.54 -8.94 -13.99
C GLU A 87 1.28 -9.22 -14.80
N SER A 88 0.10 -8.86 -14.28
CA SER A 88 -1.17 -9.04 -14.99
C SER A 88 -1.24 -8.25 -16.31
N TYR A 89 -0.53 -7.12 -16.38
CA TYR A 89 -0.35 -6.33 -17.61
C TYR A 89 0.86 -6.77 -18.46
N GLY A 90 1.54 -7.84 -18.05
CA GLY A 90 2.64 -8.46 -18.82
C GLY A 90 4.00 -7.81 -18.63
N ALA A 91 4.22 -7.11 -17.53
CA ALA A 91 5.54 -6.64 -17.11
C ALA A 91 6.40 -7.81 -16.58
N THR A 92 7.72 -7.64 -16.64
CA THR A 92 8.67 -8.45 -15.88
C THR A 92 9.01 -7.69 -14.60
N VAL A 93 8.71 -8.27 -13.44
CA VAL A 93 8.92 -7.60 -12.16
C VAL A 93 10.19 -8.06 -11.48
N GLN A 94 11.00 -7.11 -11.03
CA GLN A 94 12.16 -7.34 -10.17
C GLN A 94 11.73 -7.14 -8.71
N GLY A 95 12.04 -8.11 -7.82
CA GLY A 95 11.79 -7.99 -6.39
C GLY A 95 12.73 -6.96 -5.75
N ILE A 96 12.18 -5.93 -5.13
CA ILE A 96 12.91 -4.86 -4.41
C ILE A 96 12.12 -4.50 -3.16
N ASP A 97 12.79 -4.40 -2.01
CA ASP A 97 12.13 -4.33 -0.71
C ASP A 97 11.58 -2.92 -0.40
N THR A 98 12.19 -1.85 -0.92
CA THR A 98 11.83 -0.48 -0.55
C THR A 98 11.45 0.38 -1.74
N LEU A 99 10.51 1.33 -1.51
CA LEU A 99 10.13 2.32 -2.51
C LEU A 99 11.31 3.21 -2.91
N GLU A 100 12.18 3.56 -1.96
CA GLU A 100 13.39 4.36 -2.20
C GLU A 100 14.30 3.71 -3.24
N GLU A 101 14.63 2.42 -3.07
CA GLU A 101 15.47 1.68 -4.02
C GLU A 101 14.78 1.54 -5.38
N THR A 102 13.46 1.32 -5.38
CA THR A 102 12.68 1.23 -6.61
C THR A 102 12.72 2.53 -7.41
N ILE A 103 12.56 3.69 -6.74
CA ILE A 103 12.65 5.01 -7.38
C ILE A 103 14.08 5.28 -7.88
N GLN A 104 15.10 4.85 -7.14
CA GLN A 104 16.49 4.96 -7.61
C GLN A 104 16.74 4.14 -8.89
N LEU A 105 16.19 2.92 -8.98
CA LEU A 105 16.27 2.12 -10.20
C LEU A 105 15.53 2.77 -11.37
N LEU A 106 14.34 3.34 -11.11
CA LEU A 106 13.52 4.03 -12.10
C LEU A 106 14.25 5.25 -12.65
N THR A 107 14.73 6.13 -11.79
CA THR A 107 15.42 7.38 -12.19
C THR A 107 16.77 7.10 -12.86
N ALA A 108 17.43 6.01 -12.50
CA ALA A 108 18.65 5.53 -13.17
C ALA A 108 18.37 4.83 -14.52
N GLY A 109 17.10 4.66 -14.92
CA GLY A 109 16.73 3.99 -16.17
C GLY A 109 17.02 2.48 -16.20
N ARG A 110 17.08 1.85 -15.03
CA ARG A 110 17.29 0.39 -14.90
C ARG A 110 15.99 -0.40 -14.96
N ILE A 111 14.87 0.25 -14.70
CA ILE A 111 13.52 -0.22 -14.90
C ILE A 111 12.73 0.81 -15.69
N ASP A 112 11.67 0.39 -16.37
CA ASP A 112 10.85 1.26 -17.21
C ASP A 112 9.77 1.99 -16.40
N ALA A 113 9.21 1.33 -15.40
CA ALA A 113 8.13 1.84 -14.56
C ALA A 113 8.10 1.18 -13.18
N THR A 114 7.30 1.71 -12.28
CA THR A 114 6.97 1.07 -11.00
C THR A 114 5.55 1.43 -10.56
N LEU A 115 4.96 0.59 -9.73
CA LEU A 115 3.62 0.76 -9.16
C LEU A 115 3.72 0.88 -7.65
N ASN A 116 2.89 1.72 -7.06
CA ASN A 116 2.71 1.79 -5.60
C ASN A 116 1.41 2.54 -5.29
N ALA A 117 1.05 2.64 -4.01
CA ALA A 117 -0.01 3.55 -3.58
C ALA A 117 0.31 4.98 -4.03
N ASP A 118 -0.67 5.67 -4.55
CA ASP A 118 -0.56 7.07 -4.95
C ASP A 118 -0.05 7.96 -3.81
N VAL A 119 -0.56 7.74 -2.59
CA VAL A 119 -0.13 8.46 -1.38
C VAL A 119 1.34 8.25 -1.05
N SER A 120 1.91 7.07 -1.32
CA SER A 120 3.34 6.79 -1.10
C SER A 120 4.22 7.60 -2.05
N PHE A 121 3.81 7.75 -3.31
CA PHE A 121 4.50 8.60 -4.27
C PHE A 121 4.37 10.08 -3.92
N TYR A 122 3.20 10.55 -3.47
CA TYR A 122 3.02 11.93 -3.04
C TYR A 122 3.85 12.25 -1.81
N ASP A 123 3.90 11.35 -0.82
CA ASP A 123 4.76 11.52 0.35
C ASP A 123 6.23 11.59 -0.05
N TYR A 124 6.67 10.69 -0.93
CA TYR A 124 8.04 10.73 -1.47
C TYR A 124 8.35 12.06 -2.16
N LEU A 125 7.45 12.57 -3.02
CA LEU A 125 7.61 13.84 -3.72
C LEU A 125 7.57 15.05 -2.77
N ASN A 126 6.87 14.98 -1.64
CA ASN A 126 6.90 16.02 -0.61
C ASN A 126 8.28 16.17 0.02
N VAL A 127 8.99 15.05 0.20
CA VAL A 127 10.36 15.02 0.75
C VAL A 127 11.40 15.29 -0.35
N HIS A 128 11.12 14.81 -1.57
CA HIS A 128 12.03 14.88 -2.73
C HIS A 128 11.36 15.57 -3.93
N PRO A 129 11.10 16.90 -3.87
CA PRO A 129 10.30 17.59 -4.89
C PRO A 129 10.97 17.63 -6.28
N ASP A 130 12.28 17.45 -6.33
CA ASP A 130 13.06 17.41 -7.57
C ASP A 130 13.24 16.00 -8.14
N ALA A 131 12.65 14.97 -7.54
CA ALA A 131 12.75 13.58 -8.03
C ALA A 131 12.32 13.46 -9.49
N ASP A 132 13.11 12.73 -10.30
CA ASP A 132 12.99 12.68 -11.75
C ASP A 132 12.01 11.60 -12.22
N PHE A 133 10.81 11.59 -11.62
CA PHE A 133 9.71 10.73 -12.05
C PHE A 133 8.37 11.49 -12.05
N LYS A 134 7.37 10.91 -12.71
CA LYS A 134 5.98 11.40 -12.77
C LYS A 134 5.01 10.24 -12.69
N LEU A 135 3.81 10.49 -12.19
CA LEU A 135 2.68 9.56 -12.26
C LEU A 135 1.96 9.76 -13.60
N VAL A 136 1.62 8.67 -14.28
CA VAL A 136 0.99 8.70 -15.61
C VAL A 136 -0.38 8.04 -15.64
N ALA A 137 -0.66 7.15 -14.70
CA ALA A 137 -1.96 6.50 -14.54
C ALA A 137 -2.21 6.11 -13.09
N GLN A 138 -3.47 5.87 -12.75
CA GLN A 138 -3.88 5.26 -11.49
C GLN A 138 -5.12 4.41 -11.71
N THR A 139 -5.38 3.46 -10.78
CA THR A 139 -6.59 2.62 -10.83
C THR A 139 -7.83 3.48 -10.66
N ALA A 140 -8.91 3.10 -11.37
CA ALA A 140 -10.18 3.82 -11.28
C ALA A 140 -10.87 3.59 -9.92
N GLU A 141 -10.77 2.38 -9.39
CA GLU A 141 -11.33 1.99 -8.11
C GLU A 141 -10.25 2.06 -7.03
N ALA A 142 -10.62 2.54 -5.86
CA ALA A 142 -9.74 2.56 -4.70
C ALA A 142 -9.63 1.16 -4.07
N SER A 143 -8.43 0.80 -3.67
CA SER A 143 -8.19 -0.35 -2.80
C SER A 143 -8.55 -0.01 -1.37
N HIS A 144 -9.18 -0.94 -0.68
CA HIS A 144 -9.52 -0.82 0.74
C HIS A 144 -8.32 -1.24 1.59
N VAL A 145 -7.86 -0.34 2.43
CA VAL A 145 -6.76 -0.59 3.36
C VAL A 145 -7.30 -0.85 4.75
N ALA A 146 -6.94 -2.00 5.33
CA ALA A 146 -7.44 -2.44 6.63
C ALA A 146 -6.34 -3.14 7.44
N ILE A 147 -6.62 -3.43 8.69
CA ILE A 147 -5.71 -4.10 9.61
C ILE A 147 -6.00 -5.61 9.58
N PRO A 148 -5.10 -6.45 9.04
CA PRO A 148 -5.23 -7.90 9.15
C PRO A 148 -4.87 -8.38 10.56
N VAL A 149 -5.65 -9.35 11.03
CA VAL A 149 -5.44 -10.12 12.26
C VAL A 149 -5.63 -11.60 11.95
N LEU A 150 -5.13 -12.48 12.82
CA LEU A 150 -5.40 -13.92 12.68
C LEU A 150 -6.91 -14.19 12.83
N LYS A 151 -7.43 -15.10 12.02
CA LYS A 151 -8.82 -15.57 12.19
C LYS A 151 -8.99 -16.29 13.53
N SER A 152 -10.06 -15.98 14.24
CA SER A 152 -10.43 -16.60 15.50
C SER A 152 -11.94 -16.79 15.57
N GLU A 153 -12.39 -17.81 16.30
CA GLU A 153 -13.80 -17.96 16.67
C GLU A 153 -14.23 -16.87 17.67
N ASP A 154 -13.31 -16.40 18.51
CA ASP A 154 -13.52 -15.23 19.37
C ASP A 154 -13.25 -13.95 18.56
N THR A 155 -14.30 -13.20 18.27
CA THR A 155 -14.26 -11.96 17.51
C THR A 155 -14.03 -10.72 18.36
N ALA A 156 -13.97 -10.83 19.66
CA ALA A 156 -13.95 -9.68 20.58
C ALA A 156 -12.81 -8.70 20.28
N TYR A 157 -11.63 -9.21 19.90
CA TYR A 157 -10.50 -8.37 19.52
C TYR A 157 -10.75 -7.58 18.23
N LEU A 158 -11.23 -8.26 17.19
CA LEU A 158 -11.57 -7.64 15.90
C LEU A 158 -12.71 -6.61 16.05
N ASP A 159 -13.73 -6.95 16.84
CA ASP A 159 -14.87 -6.07 17.10
C ASP A 159 -14.43 -4.80 17.86
N ALA A 160 -13.49 -4.93 18.79
CA ALA A 160 -12.92 -3.80 19.51
C ALA A 160 -12.09 -2.88 18.59
N LEU A 161 -11.30 -3.47 17.67
CA LEU A 161 -10.57 -2.70 16.65
C LEU A 161 -11.54 -1.97 15.72
N ASN A 162 -12.57 -2.64 15.22
CA ASN A 162 -13.58 -2.03 14.37
C ASN A 162 -14.28 -0.86 15.07
N THR A 163 -14.67 -1.04 16.33
CA THR A 163 -15.29 0.03 17.12
C THR A 163 -14.36 1.24 17.23
N ALA A 164 -13.08 1.02 17.53
CA ALA A 164 -12.10 2.10 17.63
C ALA A 164 -11.89 2.83 16.29
N ILE A 165 -11.83 2.11 15.17
CA ILE A 165 -11.71 2.72 13.84
C ILE A 165 -12.93 3.58 13.52
N GLU A 166 -14.14 3.10 13.80
CA GLU A 166 -15.37 3.86 13.55
C GLU A 166 -15.49 5.10 14.46
N GLU A 167 -15.05 5.02 15.72
CA GLU A 167 -14.98 6.17 16.62
C GLU A 167 -14.00 7.23 16.08
N LEU A 168 -12.79 6.82 15.65
CA LEU A 168 -11.79 7.71 15.06
C LEU A 168 -12.23 8.30 13.71
N ARG A 169 -13.06 7.59 12.97
CA ARG A 169 -13.69 8.09 11.74
C ARG A 169 -14.75 9.14 12.09
N ALA A 170 -15.63 8.83 13.05
CA ALA A 170 -16.76 9.68 13.44
C ALA A 170 -16.31 11.02 14.06
N ASP A 171 -15.21 11.02 14.82
CA ASP A 171 -14.68 12.24 15.44
C ASP A 171 -13.73 13.04 14.51
N GLY A 172 -13.46 12.55 13.29
CA GLY A 172 -12.62 13.20 12.29
C GLY A 172 -11.12 13.00 12.48
N THR A 173 -10.70 12.15 13.41
CA THR A 173 -9.28 11.86 13.67
C THR A 173 -8.63 11.21 12.46
N LEU A 174 -9.26 10.20 11.83
CA LEU A 174 -8.72 9.55 10.64
C LEU A 174 -8.51 10.55 9.50
N LYS A 175 -9.47 11.43 9.25
CA LYS A 175 -9.34 12.49 8.25
C LYS A 175 -8.17 13.43 8.57
N THR A 176 -8.08 13.89 9.80
CA THR A 176 -7.01 14.80 10.24
C THR A 176 -5.63 14.17 10.07
N LEU A 177 -5.48 12.89 10.43
CA LEU A 177 -4.23 12.15 10.24
C LEU A 177 -3.92 11.95 8.76
N SER A 178 -4.92 11.61 7.97
CA SER A 178 -4.80 11.42 6.53
C SER A 178 -4.30 12.70 5.83
N GLU A 179 -4.96 13.83 6.08
CA GLU A 179 -4.56 15.12 5.53
C GLU A 179 -3.17 15.55 6.00
N LYS A 180 -2.81 15.24 7.26
CA LYS A 180 -1.50 15.58 7.82
C LYS A 180 -0.35 14.83 7.16
N TYR A 181 -0.51 13.52 6.94
CA TYR A 181 0.59 12.66 6.48
C TYR A 181 0.60 12.46 4.97
N PHE A 182 -0.56 12.48 4.31
CA PHE A 182 -0.68 12.21 2.88
C PHE A 182 -1.09 13.46 2.07
N GLY A 183 -1.42 14.57 2.73
CA GLY A 183 -1.86 15.79 2.05
C GLY A 183 -3.27 15.71 1.47
N GLN A 184 -3.98 14.60 1.68
CA GLN A 184 -5.34 14.35 1.20
C GLN A 184 -6.10 13.44 2.15
N ASP A 185 -7.44 13.47 2.08
CA ASP A 185 -8.30 12.60 2.87
C ASP A 185 -8.48 11.25 2.17
N ILE A 186 -7.82 10.21 2.67
CA ILE A 186 -8.02 8.82 2.24
C ILE A 186 -8.89 8.01 3.21
N SER A 187 -9.47 8.64 4.22
CA SER A 187 -10.26 7.95 5.26
C SER A 187 -11.69 7.62 4.84
N SER A 188 -12.13 8.10 3.69
CA SER A 188 -13.43 7.84 3.10
C SER A 188 -13.30 7.49 1.63
N GLU A 189 -14.16 6.60 1.16
CA GLU A 189 -14.30 6.29 -0.26
C GLU A 189 -14.97 7.49 -0.95
N ASN A 190 -14.30 8.10 -1.92
CA ASN A 190 -14.80 9.25 -2.69
C ASN A 190 -15.49 8.78 -3.97
#